data_6750c884fc39b89921a28ee2c57d8e9e
#
_entry.id   6750c884fc39b89921a28ee2c57d8e9e
#
_cell.length_a   1.000
_cell.length_b   1.000
_cell.length_c   1.000
_cell.angle_alpha   90.00
_cell.angle_beta   90.00
_cell.angle_gamma   90.00
#
_symmetry.space_group_name_H-M   'P 1'
#
loop_
_entity.id
_entity.type
_entity.pdbx_description
1 polymer ?
#
loop_
_entity_poly.entity_id
_entity_poly.type
_entity_poly.pdbx_seq_one_letter_code
_entity_poly.pdbx_strand_id
1 'polypeptide(L)'
;MRPISRPFVQLLAALLLLVSGSSWVGAQEAPLLRVFLKDGTTIACYGEYARVDDRVVLSLPLGKKDGRPQLQLVSVPAARVDWDRTERYRESARAARYAATRGEHDFTQMTAAVAATLNDIARTADPVRRLELAEQARGQLAGWGTDHYNYRVREVREIAGLLDETISDLRATAGRNDFDLNFVAIVEPPPPERLLPDPTPAESLAQAIAMVDLADGPAERIALLEGALAALDASAGVVNEASLRAARRYAERRLQDERDADERYQRLARALSAQAQERAGRGDVRGVASLMHTLERRDRRLGRKRPQLVAAITATLSYNLRQARALRLARDQWESRLPAYQAYERLIRRSFTTLTGAGGALDDIRALAGPDHQALVALQRQVDAARRRLDGIVPPAGMTDVHELLHSACRLANTAAQIRQEAVALGSLERAWSASAAAAGAQLLVARARDEMGRLMAPPPVR
;
A
#
# COMPACT_ATOMS: atom_id res chain seq x y z
N MET A 1 13.39 -18.55 34.18
CA MET A 1 13.81 -17.15 34.04
C MET A 1 15.32 -17.11 33.92
N ARG A 2 15.84 -16.79 32.70
CA ARG A 2 17.29 -16.66 32.46
C ARG A 2 17.68 -15.17 32.65
N PRO A 3 18.75 -14.83 33.33
CA PRO A 3 19.16 -13.44 33.54
C PRO A 3 19.71 -12.87 32.23
N ILE A 4 19.23 -11.67 31.86
CA ILE A 4 19.71 -10.88 30.73
C ILE A 4 21.16 -10.51 30.97
N SER A 5 22.03 -10.87 30.05
CA SER A 5 23.48 -10.70 30.18
C SER A 5 23.90 -9.22 30.21
N ARG A 6 24.76 -8.87 31.16
CA ARG A 6 25.33 -7.52 31.41
C ARG A 6 25.88 -6.76 30.15
N PRO A 7 26.40 -7.40 29.07
CA PRO A 7 26.87 -6.66 27.90
C PRO A 7 25.74 -5.99 27.09
N PHE A 8 24.51 -6.51 27.15
CA PHE A 8 23.37 -5.92 26.40
C PHE A 8 22.87 -4.60 26.99
N VAL A 9 22.95 -4.45 28.30
CA VAL A 9 22.60 -3.21 29.01
C VAL A 9 23.63 -2.11 28.79
N GLN A 10 24.92 -2.46 28.67
CA GLN A 10 25.98 -1.49 28.37
C GLN A 10 25.91 -0.98 26.93
N LEU A 11 25.52 -1.82 25.97
CA LEU A 11 25.33 -1.43 24.57
C LEU A 11 24.13 -0.50 24.37
N LEU A 12 23.04 -0.73 25.13
CA LEU A 12 21.86 0.14 25.13
C LEU A 12 22.13 1.50 25.78
N ALA A 13 22.95 1.55 26.84
CA ALA A 13 23.38 2.80 27.49
C ALA A 13 24.33 3.62 26.61
N ALA A 14 25.22 2.97 25.85
CA ALA A 14 26.09 3.64 24.88
C ALA A 14 25.32 4.19 23.66
N LEU A 15 24.26 3.51 23.21
CA LEU A 15 23.40 3.98 22.13
C LEU A 15 22.54 5.18 22.56
N LEU A 16 22.10 5.22 23.83
CA LEU A 16 21.34 6.34 24.39
C LEU A 16 22.21 7.60 24.59
N LEU A 17 23.50 7.45 24.86
CA LEU A 17 24.44 8.57 24.98
C LEU A 17 24.86 9.17 23.62
N LEU A 18 24.79 8.41 22.53
CA LEU A 18 25.04 8.91 21.18
C LEU A 18 23.87 9.74 20.63
N VAL A 19 22.65 9.57 21.14
CA VAL A 19 21.46 10.35 20.75
C VAL A 19 21.36 11.69 21.47
N SER A 20 22.03 11.85 22.63
CA SER A 20 21.99 13.10 23.44
C SER A 20 23.00 14.17 22.96
N GLY A 21 23.81 13.89 21.96
CA GLY A 21 24.77 14.82 21.36
C GLY A 21 24.24 15.61 20.17
N SER A 22 22.93 15.59 19.89
CA SER A 22 22.30 16.46 18.89
C SER A 22 22.38 17.90 19.37
N SER A 23 23.47 18.59 19.02
CA SER A 23 23.53 20.04 19.06
C SER A 23 22.21 20.57 18.50
N TRP A 24 21.51 21.39 19.26
CA TRP A 24 20.43 22.20 18.77
C TRP A 24 21.03 23.12 17.70
N VAL A 25 21.12 22.62 16.47
CA VAL A 25 21.21 23.46 15.29
C VAL A 25 19.91 24.25 15.35
N GLY A 26 20.00 25.53 15.71
CA GLY A 26 18.85 26.42 15.72
C GLY A 26 18.14 26.20 14.40
N ALA A 27 16.84 25.89 14.48
CA ALA A 27 16.05 25.61 13.29
C ALA A 27 16.11 26.83 12.40
N GLN A 28 17.05 26.82 11.46
CA GLN A 28 17.22 27.88 10.47
C GLN A 28 15.93 27.85 9.66
N GLU A 29 15.17 28.95 9.67
CA GLU A 29 13.91 29.06 8.92
C GLU A 29 14.16 28.57 7.51
N ALA A 30 13.39 27.54 7.08
CA ALA A 30 13.54 27.00 5.74
C ALA A 30 13.25 28.10 4.71
N PRO A 31 14.00 28.18 3.61
CA PRO A 31 13.82 29.24 2.62
C PRO A 31 12.43 29.13 2.00
N LEU A 32 11.82 30.27 1.73
CA LEU A 32 10.60 30.35 0.94
C LEU A 32 10.97 30.29 -0.53
N LEU A 33 10.62 29.18 -1.19
CA LEU A 33 10.80 29.00 -2.63
C LEU A 33 9.50 29.33 -3.38
N ARG A 34 9.58 29.37 -4.70
CA ARG A 34 8.43 29.59 -5.59
C ARG A 34 8.39 28.51 -6.66
N VAL A 35 7.21 27.96 -6.89
CA VAL A 35 6.91 27.09 -8.02
C VAL A 35 6.06 27.89 -9.00
N PHE A 36 6.50 27.98 -10.24
CA PHE A 36 5.81 28.69 -11.31
C PHE A 36 5.00 27.72 -12.14
N LEU A 37 3.75 28.08 -12.43
CA LEU A 37 2.90 27.32 -13.33
C LEU A 37 2.91 27.95 -14.73
N LYS A 38 2.65 27.14 -15.75
CA LYS A 38 2.59 27.55 -17.17
C LYS A 38 1.50 28.60 -17.46
N ASP A 39 0.47 28.69 -16.60
CA ASP A 39 -0.59 29.69 -16.67
C ASP A 39 -0.20 31.05 -16.05
N GLY A 40 1.04 31.19 -15.59
CA GLY A 40 1.55 32.38 -14.92
C GLY A 40 1.33 32.42 -13.41
N THR A 41 0.60 31.47 -12.85
CA THR A 41 0.38 31.37 -11.39
C THR A 41 1.69 31.03 -10.68
N THR A 42 1.92 31.70 -9.53
CA THR A 42 3.10 31.48 -8.68
C THR A 42 2.65 30.93 -7.34
N ILE A 43 3.26 29.82 -6.90
CA ILE A 43 2.95 29.16 -5.64
C ILE A 43 4.13 29.29 -4.70
N ALA A 44 3.92 29.83 -3.49
CA ALA A 44 4.93 29.84 -2.45
C ALA A 44 5.08 28.44 -1.85
N CYS A 45 6.34 28.01 -1.70
CA CYS A 45 6.69 26.73 -1.08
C CYS A 45 7.64 26.98 0.09
N TYR A 46 7.30 26.49 1.26
CA TYR A 46 8.17 26.53 2.43
C TYR A 46 9.12 25.33 2.40
N GLY A 47 10.40 25.60 2.20
CA GLY A 47 11.40 24.56 1.97
C GLY A 47 11.43 24.07 0.52
N GLU A 48 12.09 22.93 0.32
CA GLU A 48 12.22 22.32 -1.00
C GLU A 48 10.94 21.59 -1.41
N TYR A 49 10.65 21.60 -2.69
CA TYR A 49 9.60 20.76 -3.28
C TYR A 49 10.17 19.42 -3.74
N ALA A 50 9.34 18.38 -3.76
CA ALA A 50 9.68 17.07 -4.26
C ALA A 50 8.90 16.72 -5.51
N ARG A 51 9.56 16.11 -6.49
CA ARG A 51 8.89 15.52 -7.65
C ARG A 51 8.65 14.03 -7.38
N VAL A 52 7.38 13.62 -7.39
CA VAL A 52 6.95 12.26 -7.16
C VAL A 52 6.07 11.84 -8.35
N ASP A 53 6.56 10.93 -9.16
CA ASP A 53 5.93 10.48 -10.40
C ASP A 53 5.57 11.66 -11.34
N ASP A 54 4.29 11.85 -11.62
CA ASP A 54 3.73 12.91 -12.45
C ASP A 54 3.30 14.16 -11.64
N ARG A 55 3.67 14.24 -10.35
CA ARG A 55 3.28 15.32 -9.45
C ARG A 55 4.46 15.99 -8.76
N VAL A 56 4.23 17.22 -8.35
CA VAL A 56 5.13 18.01 -7.50
C VAL A 56 4.46 18.21 -6.15
N VAL A 57 5.11 17.73 -5.10
CA VAL A 57 4.65 17.87 -3.72
C VAL A 57 5.40 19.02 -3.07
N LEU A 58 4.66 19.92 -2.45
CA LEU A 58 5.21 21.12 -1.83
C LEU A 58 4.47 21.48 -0.54
N SER A 59 5.14 22.22 0.35
CA SER A 59 4.57 22.71 1.61
C SER A 59 4.11 24.17 1.43
N LEU A 60 2.77 24.34 1.31
CA LEU A 60 2.16 25.66 1.15
C LEU A 60 2.06 26.37 2.51
N PRO A 61 2.62 27.58 2.69
CA PRO A 61 2.42 28.38 3.90
C PRO A 61 1.03 29.01 3.90
N LEU A 62 0.21 28.68 4.92
CA LEU A 62 -1.14 29.22 5.09
C LEU A 62 -1.17 30.44 6.03
N GLY A 63 -0.12 30.65 6.81
CA GLY A 63 -0.03 31.71 7.81
C GLY A 63 0.89 31.33 8.96
N LYS A 64 0.84 32.10 10.05
CA LYS A 64 1.58 31.80 11.30
C LYS A 64 0.58 31.62 12.44
N LYS A 65 0.76 30.58 13.25
CA LYS A 65 0.05 30.35 14.50
C LYS A 65 1.09 30.24 15.62
N ASP A 66 0.95 31.06 16.64
CA ASP A 66 1.89 31.13 17.79
C ASP A 66 3.36 31.31 17.32
N GLY A 67 3.58 32.16 16.28
CA GLY A 67 4.89 32.42 15.73
C GLY A 67 5.45 31.35 14.80
N ARG A 68 4.77 30.20 14.66
CA ARG A 68 5.19 29.08 13.78
C ARG A 68 4.41 29.09 12.48
N PRO A 69 5.05 28.81 11.32
CA PRO A 69 4.36 28.71 10.05
C PRO A 69 3.37 27.53 10.07
N GLN A 70 2.13 27.79 9.67
CA GLN A 70 1.17 26.74 9.37
C GLN A 70 1.39 26.28 7.93
N LEU A 71 1.72 25.01 7.76
CA LEU A 71 2.05 24.43 6.46
C LEU A 71 0.99 23.39 6.06
N GLN A 72 0.57 23.46 4.82
CA GLN A 72 -0.28 22.44 4.20
C GLN A 72 0.49 21.76 3.07
N LEU A 73 0.59 20.44 3.15
CA LEU A 73 1.16 19.65 2.05
C LEU A 73 0.15 19.60 0.90
N VAL A 74 0.61 19.97 -0.29
CA VAL A 74 -0.21 19.98 -1.51
C VAL A 74 0.54 19.33 -2.65
N SER A 75 -0.21 18.82 -3.63
CA SER A 75 0.36 18.25 -4.84
C SER A 75 -0.16 18.94 -6.09
N VAL A 76 0.72 19.17 -7.06
CA VAL A 76 0.41 19.82 -8.33
C VAL A 76 0.85 18.92 -9.47
N PRO A 77 0.08 18.77 -10.56
CA PRO A 77 0.53 18.03 -11.72
C PRO A 77 1.83 18.61 -12.30
N ALA A 78 2.88 17.78 -12.42
CA ALA A 78 4.20 18.20 -12.92
C ALA A 78 4.13 18.81 -14.33
N ALA A 79 3.16 18.36 -15.13
CA ALA A 79 2.93 18.88 -16.48
C ALA A 79 2.50 20.38 -16.52
N ARG A 80 1.94 20.90 -15.41
CA ARG A 80 1.52 22.31 -15.27
C ARG A 80 2.65 23.23 -14.81
N VAL A 81 3.76 22.68 -14.30
CA VAL A 81 4.89 23.44 -13.79
C VAL A 81 5.76 23.95 -14.94
N ASP A 82 6.13 25.20 -14.89
CA ASP A 82 7.20 25.81 -15.69
C ASP A 82 8.54 25.49 -15.00
N TRP A 83 9.14 24.40 -15.44
CA TRP A 83 10.36 23.87 -14.82
C TRP A 83 11.56 24.80 -15.00
N ASP A 84 11.72 25.38 -16.18
CA ASP A 84 12.87 26.23 -16.48
C ASP A 84 12.90 27.45 -15.55
N ARG A 85 11.77 28.07 -15.34
CA ARG A 85 11.65 29.20 -14.44
C ARG A 85 11.74 28.82 -12.97
N THR A 86 11.11 27.70 -12.60
CA THR A 86 11.11 27.20 -11.22
C THR A 86 12.52 26.82 -10.77
N GLU A 87 13.30 26.13 -11.62
CA GLU A 87 14.67 25.76 -11.32
C GLU A 87 15.59 26.97 -11.24
N ARG A 88 15.50 27.92 -12.20
CA ARG A 88 16.29 29.17 -12.12
C ARG A 88 15.99 29.92 -10.83
N TYR A 89 14.72 30.02 -10.43
CA TYR A 89 14.36 30.69 -9.18
C TYR A 89 14.95 29.95 -7.96
N ARG A 90 14.89 28.64 -7.93
CA ARG A 90 15.48 27.82 -6.86
C ARG A 90 16.99 28.05 -6.76
N GLU A 91 17.69 28.04 -7.88
CA GLU A 91 19.13 28.32 -7.93
C GLU A 91 19.43 29.72 -7.44
N SER A 92 18.68 30.75 -7.89
CA SER A 92 18.83 32.11 -7.44
C SER A 92 18.57 32.28 -5.94
N ALA A 93 17.56 31.58 -5.39
CA ALA A 93 17.27 31.61 -3.97
C ALA A 93 18.37 30.92 -3.13
N ARG A 94 18.92 29.82 -3.62
CA ARG A 94 20.07 29.13 -2.99
C ARG A 94 21.32 30.02 -3.03
N ALA A 95 21.60 30.63 -4.17
CA ALA A 95 22.72 31.57 -4.32
C ALA A 95 22.62 32.76 -3.38
N ALA A 96 21.43 33.39 -3.30
CA ALA A 96 21.19 34.51 -2.38
C ALA A 96 21.38 34.13 -0.92
N ARG A 97 20.87 32.92 -0.52
CA ARG A 97 21.05 32.42 0.84
C ARG A 97 22.52 32.14 1.13
N TYR A 98 23.22 31.50 0.20
CA TYR A 98 24.66 31.24 0.34
C TYR A 98 25.40 32.53 0.53
N ALA A 99 25.14 33.54 -0.32
CA ALA A 99 25.77 34.87 -0.21
C ALA A 99 25.53 35.52 1.15
N ALA A 100 24.31 35.42 1.69
CA ALA A 100 23.93 36.02 2.97
C ALA A 100 24.51 35.29 4.21
N THR A 101 24.84 33.99 4.10
CA THR A 101 25.21 33.17 5.28
C THR A 101 26.64 32.70 5.31
N ARG A 102 27.20 32.30 4.17
CA ARG A 102 28.50 31.62 4.07
C ARG A 102 29.48 32.27 3.08
N GLY A 103 28.94 32.92 2.06
CA GLY A 103 29.73 33.37 0.92
C GLY A 103 30.94 34.18 1.30
N GLU A 104 30.81 35.17 2.21
CA GLU A 104 31.91 36.01 2.65
C GLU A 104 32.98 35.26 3.46
N HIS A 105 32.51 34.33 4.31
CA HIS A 105 33.43 33.50 5.09
C HIS A 105 34.26 32.60 4.19
N ASP A 106 33.62 31.88 3.28
CA ASP A 106 34.28 30.93 2.37
C ASP A 106 35.23 31.66 1.42
N PHE A 107 34.84 32.87 0.93
CA PHE A 107 35.68 33.73 0.12
C PHE A 107 36.93 34.19 0.87
N THR A 108 36.77 34.63 2.13
CA THR A 108 37.88 35.03 2.99
C THR A 108 38.85 33.88 3.26
N GLN A 109 38.33 32.66 3.52
CA GLN A 109 39.16 31.50 3.68
C GLN A 109 39.93 31.17 2.41
N MET A 110 39.29 31.18 1.26
CA MET A 110 39.91 30.91 -0.03
C MET A 110 41.04 31.94 -0.33
N THR A 111 40.75 33.22 -0.16
CA THR A 111 41.75 34.28 -0.40
C THR A 111 42.95 34.17 0.55
N ALA A 112 42.73 33.82 1.82
CA ALA A 112 43.78 33.57 2.79
C ALA A 112 44.63 32.37 2.39
N ALA A 113 44.02 31.27 1.91
CA ALA A 113 44.74 30.05 1.43
C ALA A 113 45.61 30.38 0.21
N VAL A 114 45.07 31.14 -0.76
CA VAL A 114 45.85 31.59 -1.93
C VAL A 114 47.01 32.47 -1.51
N ALA A 115 46.84 33.44 -0.60
CA ALA A 115 47.90 34.29 -0.09
C ALA A 115 48.99 33.49 0.65
N ALA A 116 48.61 32.48 1.44
CA ALA A 116 49.56 31.56 2.08
C ALA A 116 50.39 30.80 1.03
N THR A 117 49.72 30.26 0.00
CA THR A 117 50.44 29.55 -1.08
C THR A 117 51.37 30.45 -1.87
N LEU A 118 50.99 31.68 -2.16
CA LEU A 118 51.88 32.68 -2.81
C LEU A 118 53.13 32.96 -1.93
N ASN A 119 52.97 33.08 -0.63
CA ASN A 119 54.06 33.24 0.31
C ASN A 119 55.00 31.97 0.33
N ASP A 120 54.41 30.79 0.24
CA ASP A 120 55.19 29.55 0.18
C ASP A 120 55.98 29.42 -1.14
N ILE A 121 55.35 29.83 -2.25
CA ILE A 121 56.01 29.94 -3.55
C ILE A 121 57.22 30.90 -3.46
N ALA A 122 57.08 32.06 -2.83
CA ALA A 122 58.12 33.03 -2.68
C ALA A 122 59.31 32.52 -1.80
N ARG A 123 59.03 31.66 -0.81
CA ARG A 123 60.04 31.10 0.08
C ARG A 123 60.68 29.81 -0.47
N THR A 124 60.10 29.17 -1.46
CA THR A 124 60.62 27.95 -2.06
C THR A 124 61.71 28.25 -3.07
N ALA A 125 62.87 27.67 -2.89
CA ALA A 125 64.03 27.88 -3.80
C ALA A 125 63.94 27.04 -5.09
N ASP A 126 63.32 25.88 -5.04
CA ASP A 126 63.20 24.94 -6.17
C ASP A 126 62.13 25.43 -7.16
N PRO A 127 62.49 25.73 -8.43
CA PRO A 127 61.59 26.20 -9.45
C PRO A 127 60.47 25.23 -9.78
N VAL A 128 60.76 23.92 -9.77
CA VAL A 128 59.78 22.86 -10.07
C VAL A 128 58.70 22.81 -8.97
N ARG A 129 59.13 22.84 -7.72
CA ARG A 129 58.23 22.86 -6.58
C ARG A 129 57.39 24.12 -6.50
N ARG A 130 57.94 25.29 -6.87
CA ARG A 130 57.19 26.54 -7.00
C ARG A 130 56.08 26.41 -8.02
N LEU A 131 56.36 25.83 -9.18
CA LEU A 131 55.38 25.58 -10.23
C LEU A 131 54.25 24.67 -9.76
N GLU A 132 54.58 23.56 -9.11
CA GLU A 132 53.58 22.64 -8.55
C GLU A 132 52.61 23.32 -7.57
N LEU A 133 53.14 24.16 -6.67
CA LEU A 133 52.31 24.91 -5.70
C LEU A 133 51.38 25.91 -6.41
N ALA A 134 51.88 26.59 -7.44
CA ALA A 134 51.07 27.55 -8.21
C ALA A 134 49.93 26.81 -8.98
N GLU A 135 50.24 25.71 -9.66
CA GLU A 135 49.28 24.88 -10.38
C GLU A 135 48.21 24.27 -9.43
N GLN A 136 48.62 23.82 -8.23
CA GLN A 136 47.72 23.35 -7.20
C GLN A 136 46.73 24.47 -6.73
N ALA A 137 47.26 25.65 -6.43
CA ALA A 137 46.42 26.78 -6.03
C ALA A 137 45.41 27.21 -7.13
N ARG A 138 45.90 27.19 -8.39
CA ARG A 138 45.06 27.50 -9.55
C ARG A 138 43.96 26.44 -9.72
N GLY A 139 44.25 25.16 -9.52
CA GLY A 139 43.30 24.05 -9.57
C GLY A 139 42.19 24.17 -8.52
N GLN A 140 42.52 24.63 -7.31
CA GLN A 140 41.53 24.85 -6.24
C GLN A 140 40.50 25.97 -6.59
N LEU A 141 40.87 26.92 -7.44
CA LEU A 141 39.95 27.98 -7.89
C LEU A 141 39.03 27.57 -9.05
N ALA A 142 39.35 26.49 -9.75
CA ALA A 142 38.65 26.07 -10.96
C ALA A 142 37.18 25.71 -10.70
N GLY A 143 36.85 25.11 -9.54
CA GLY A 143 35.50 24.74 -9.14
C GLY A 143 34.69 25.85 -8.46
N TRP A 144 35.30 26.99 -8.12
CA TRP A 144 34.66 27.99 -7.27
C TRP A 144 33.28 28.45 -7.76
N GLY A 145 33.12 28.71 -9.04
CA GLY A 145 31.86 29.14 -9.59
C GLY A 145 30.74 28.17 -9.38
N THR A 146 31.00 26.88 -9.58
CA THR A 146 30.02 25.81 -9.41
C THR A 146 29.73 25.53 -7.94
N ASP A 147 30.76 25.46 -7.11
CA ASP A 147 30.65 25.00 -5.71
C ASP A 147 30.11 26.10 -4.79
N HIS A 148 30.27 27.38 -5.21
CA HIS A 148 29.92 28.57 -4.42
C HIS A 148 28.89 29.48 -5.11
N TYR A 149 28.04 28.93 -6.01
CA TYR A 149 26.96 29.67 -6.68
C TYR A 149 27.40 30.95 -7.38
N ASN A 150 28.58 30.96 -8.00
CA ASN A 150 29.19 32.11 -8.62
C ASN A 150 29.41 33.34 -7.68
N TYR A 151 29.45 33.10 -6.36
CA TYR A 151 29.71 34.16 -5.41
C TYR A 151 31.09 34.80 -5.66
N ARG A 152 31.12 36.14 -5.89
CA ARG A 152 32.34 36.92 -6.21
C ARG A 152 33.20 36.27 -7.31
N VAL A 153 32.55 35.64 -8.29
CA VAL A 153 33.27 34.89 -9.35
C VAL A 153 34.20 35.80 -10.17
N ARG A 154 33.92 37.13 -10.24
CA ARG A 154 34.80 38.09 -10.97
C ARG A 154 36.12 38.24 -10.24
N GLU A 155 36.11 38.46 -8.94
CA GLU A 155 37.29 38.59 -8.10
C GLU A 155 38.10 37.28 -8.09
N VAL A 156 37.43 36.13 -8.07
CA VAL A 156 38.10 34.81 -8.15
C VAL A 156 38.78 34.62 -9.50
N ARG A 157 38.16 35.09 -10.59
CA ARG A 157 38.80 35.09 -11.93
C ARG A 157 40.03 35.96 -12.01
N GLU A 158 39.97 37.16 -11.39
CA GLU A 158 41.14 38.05 -11.30
C GLU A 158 42.29 37.37 -10.55
N ILE A 159 42.02 36.72 -9.41
CA ILE A 159 43.00 35.98 -8.64
C ILE A 159 43.52 34.79 -9.47
N ALA A 160 42.67 34.10 -10.19
CA ALA A 160 43.06 32.99 -11.08
C ALA A 160 43.99 33.47 -12.22
N GLY A 161 43.67 34.65 -12.80
CA GLY A 161 44.52 35.30 -13.82
C GLY A 161 45.93 35.63 -13.31
N LEU A 162 46.02 36.20 -12.10
CA LEU A 162 47.35 36.44 -11.47
C LEU A 162 48.15 35.16 -11.23
N LEU A 163 47.46 34.06 -10.86
CA LEU A 163 48.11 32.75 -10.76
C LEU A 163 48.56 32.22 -12.12
N ASP A 164 47.72 32.42 -13.18
CA ASP A 164 48.06 31.96 -14.55
C ASP A 164 49.33 32.74 -15.08
N GLU A 165 49.45 34.03 -14.80
CA GLU A 165 50.68 34.82 -15.08
C GLU A 165 51.85 34.26 -14.30
N THR A 166 51.70 34.01 -12.99
CA THR A 166 52.74 33.43 -12.14
C THR A 166 53.20 32.06 -12.64
N ILE A 167 52.26 31.20 -13.05
CA ILE A 167 52.53 29.86 -13.62
C ILE A 167 53.31 30.00 -14.93
N SER A 168 52.94 30.96 -15.79
CA SER A 168 53.65 31.22 -17.04
C SER A 168 55.16 31.60 -16.79
N ASP A 169 55.38 32.50 -15.84
CA ASP A 169 56.74 32.92 -15.47
C ASP A 169 57.58 31.78 -14.86
N LEU A 170 56.95 30.97 -14.00
CA LEU A 170 57.59 29.81 -13.38
C LEU A 170 57.90 28.69 -14.40
N ARG A 171 57.02 28.46 -15.38
CA ARG A 171 57.27 27.51 -16.49
C ARG A 171 58.45 27.95 -17.34
N ALA A 172 58.51 29.24 -17.71
CA ALA A 172 59.64 29.81 -18.42
C ALA A 172 60.95 29.64 -17.65
N THR A 173 60.94 29.86 -16.33
CA THR A 173 62.13 29.71 -15.46
C THR A 173 62.52 28.24 -15.27
N ALA A 174 61.57 27.31 -15.26
CA ALA A 174 61.80 25.83 -15.13
C ALA A 174 62.16 25.19 -16.47
N GLY A 175 62.26 25.93 -17.58
CA GLY A 175 62.58 25.39 -18.91
C GLY A 175 61.49 24.54 -19.54
N ARG A 176 60.27 24.61 -19.04
CA ARG A 176 59.10 23.91 -19.57
C ARG A 176 58.34 24.80 -20.52
N ASN A 177 58.44 24.56 -21.84
CA ASN A 177 57.78 25.34 -22.88
C ASN A 177 56.47 24.67 -23.38
N ASP A 178 55.89 23.78 -22.58
CA ASP A 178 54.64 23.12 -22.94
C ASP A 178 53.47 24.11 -22.73
N PHE A 179 52.96 24.65 -23.81
CA PHE A 179 51.71 25.47 -23.81
C PHE A 179 50.51 24.51 -23.85
N ASP A 180 49.93 24.25 -22.71
CA ASP A 180 48.63 23.61 -22.65
C ASP A 180 47.53 24.67 -22.81
N LEU A 181 47.06 24.83 -24.05
CA LEU A 181 45.96 25.74 -24.39
C LEU A 181 44.63 25.10 -23.96
N ASN A 182 44.38 25.00 -22.68
CA ASN A 182 43.13 24.58 -22.12
C ASN A 182 42.10 25.71 -22.29
N PHE A 183 41.48 25.83 -23.47
CA PHE A 183 40.33 26.69 -23.70
C PHE A 183 39.12 26.15 -22.94
N VAL A 184 38.99 26.52 -21.69
CA VAL A 184 37.72 26.34 -20.97
C VAL A 184 36.75 27.39 -21.54
N ALA A 185 35.81 26.96 -22.36
CA ALA A 185 34.71 27.79 -22.81
C ALA A 185 33.96 28.31 -21.58
N ILE A 186 34.10 29.59 -21.30
CA ILE A 186 33.35 30.22 -20.21
C ILE A 186 31.92 30.40 -20.69
N VAL A 187 31.06 29.46 -20.37
CA VAL A 187 29.61 29.59 -20.52
C VAL A 187 29.19 30.57 -19.41
N GLU A 188 28.78 31.80 -19.78
CA GLU A 188 28.19 32.69 -18.81
C GLU A 188 26.92 32.02 -18.25
N PRO A 189 26.79 31.92 -16.92
CA PRO A 189 25.57 31.38 -16.33
C PRO A 189 24.37 32.27 -16.74
N PRO A 190 23.19 31.68 -16.95
CA PRO A 190 22.01 32.44 -17.26
C PRO A 190 21.76 33.50 -16.14
N PRO A 191 21.19 34.65 -16.49
CA PRO A 191 20.95 35.71 -15.49
C PRO A 191 20.04 35.16 -14.37
N PRO A 192 20.34 35.48 -13.11
CA PRO A 192 19.56 34.99 -11.97
C PRO A 192 18.12 35.49 -12.07
N GLU A 193 17.16 34.58 -11.74
CA GLU A 193 15.75 34.97 -11.65
C GLU A 193 15.54 35.92 -10.46
N ARG A 194 14.75 36.94 -10.65
CA ARG A 194 14.49 37.95 -9.60
C ARG A 194 13.72 37.31 -8.44
N LEU A 195 14.25 37.38 -7.23
CA LEU A 195 13.57 36.89 -6.05
C LEU A 195 12.35 37.77 -5.73
N LEU A 196 11.22 37.09 -5.50
CA LEU A 196 9.98 37.73 -5.09
C LEU A 196 9.95 37.91 -3.57
N PRO A 197 9.32 39.00 -3.06
CA PRO A 197 9.13 39.17 -1.62
C PRO A 197 8.27 38.06 -1.03
N ASP A 198 8.30 37.92 0.29
CA ASP A 198 7.43 36.99 1.00
C ASP A 198 5.96 37.31 0.69
N PRO A 199 5.11 36.26 0.51
CA PRO A 199 3.70 36.50 0.24
C PRO A 199 3.03 37.12 1.44
N THR A 200 2.19 38.09 1.18
CA THR A 200 1.30 38.67 2.19
C THR A 200 0.29 37.57 2.66
N PRO A 201 -0.31 37.71 3.85
CA PRO A 201 -1.36 36.82 4.31
C PRO A 201 -2.54 36.66 3.33
N ALA A 202 -2.89 37.77 2.63
CA ALA A 202 -3.93 37.75 1.60
C ALA A 202 -3.52 36.95 0.36
N GLU A 203 -2.27 37.07 -0.09
CA GLU A 203 -1.73 36.29 -1.21
C GLU A 203 -1.62 34.81 -0.84
N SER A 204 -1.15 34.47 0.36
CA SER A 204 -1.09 33.08 0.84
C SER A 204 -2.47 32.42 0.87
N LEU A 205 -3.49 33.15 1.32
CA LEU A 205 -4.87 32.70 1.32
C LEU A 205 -5.41 32.50 -0.11
N ALA A 206 -5.17 33.49 -0.99
CA ALA A 206 -5.59 33.37 -2.40
C ALA A 206 -4.93 32.16 -3.09
N GLN A 207 -3.65 31.92 -2.81
CA GLN A 207 -2.94 30.73 -3.29
C GLN A 207 -3.57 29.44 -2.75
N ALA A 208 -3.88 29.37 -1.45
CA ALA A 208 -4.52 28.19 -0.85
C ALA A 208 -5.87 27.86 -1.53
N ILE A 209 -6.68 28.89 -1.80
CA ILE A 209 -7.96 28.75 -2.48
C ILE A 209 -7.76 28.28 -3.94
N ALA A 210 -6.79 28.86 -4.66
CA ALA A 210 -6.49 28.44 -6.02
C ALA A 210 -5.99 26.99 -6.11
N MET A 211 -5.28 26.52 -5.08
CA MET A 211 -4.79 25.15 -5.00
C MET A 211 -5.91 24.10 -4.85
N VAL A 212 -7.10 24.48 -4.36
CA VAL A 212 -8.24 23.57 -4.21
C VAL A 212 -8.64 22.96 -5.55
N ASP A 213 -8.58 23.73 -6.64
CA ASP A 213 -8.94 23.26 -7.98
C ASP A 213 -7.84 22.40 -8.65
N LEU A 214 -6.63 22.44 -8.12
CA LEU A 214 -5.48 21.64 -8.57
C LEU A 214 -5.29 20.33 -7.76
N ALA A 215 -5.98 20.24 -6.60
CA ALA A 215 -5.87 19.09 -5.70
C ALA A 215 -6.47 17.81 -6.32
N ASP A 216 -5.75 16.71 -6.18
CA ASP A 216 -6.11 15.42 -6.80
C ASP A 216 -7.37 14.80 -6.23
N GLY A 217 -7.53 14.91 -4.94
CA GLY A 217 -8.55 14.19 -4.23
C GLY A 217 -9.43 15.05 -3.33
N PRO A 218 -10.60 14.54 -2.96
CA PRO A 218 -11.50 15.25 -2.05
C PRO A 218 -10.87 15.51 -0.68
N ALA A 219 -10.07 14.59 -0.17
CA ALA A 219 -9.40 14.74 1.13
C ALA A 219 -8.41 15.93 1.11
N GLU A 220 -7.64 16.08 0.04
CA GLU A 220 -6.71 17.20 -0.13
C GLU A 220 -7.47 18.54 -0.28
N ARG A 221 -8.57 18.55 -1.07
CA ARG A 221 -9.42 19.75 -1.20
C ARG A 221 -10.05 20.15 0.13
N ILE A 222 -10.56 19.22 0.91
CA ILE A 222 -11.12 19.47 2.24
C ILE A 222 -10.05 20.02 3.16
N ALA A 223 -8.86 19.40 3.22
CA ALA A 223 -7.76 19.85 4.07
C ALA A 223 -7.28 21.27 3.72
N LEU A 224 -7.21 21.58 2.42
CA LEU A 224 -6.88 22.94 1.94
C LEU A 224 -7.92 23.97 2.36
N LEU A 225 -9.21 23.65 2.23
CA LEU A 225 -10.30 24.54 2.62
C LEU A 225 -10.35 24.75 4.14
N GLU A 226 -10.15 23.70 4.93
CA GLU A 226 -10.05 23.79 6.40
C GLU A 226 -8.82 24.60 6.83
N GLY A 227 -7.68 24.38 6.19
CA GLY A 227 -6.47 25.15 6.41
C GLY A 227 -6.64 26.63 6.04
N ALA A 228 -7.28 26.93 4.91
CA ALA A 228 -7.60 28.28 4.49
C ALA A 228 -8.54 29.00 5.48
N LEU A 229 -9.56 28.30 6.00
CA LEU A 229 -10.47 28.85 7.03
C LEU A 229 -9.71 29.15 8.33
N ALA A 230 -8.84 28.24 8.78
CA ALA A 230 -8.00 28.48 9.97
C ALA A 230 -7.04 29.68 9.77
N ALA A 231 -6.48 29.84 8.55
CA ALA A 231 -5.64 30.99 8.21
C ALA A 231 -6.42 32.32 8.19
N LEU A 232 -7.68 32.29 7.73
CA LEU A 232 -8.59 33.43 7.80
C LEU A 232 -8.85 33.88 9.24
N ASP A 233 -9.02 32.93 10.15
CA ASP A 233 -9.22 33.24 11.59
C ASP A 233 -7.96 33.90 12.17
N ALA A 234 -6.79 33.42 11.80
CA ALA A 234 -5.51 33.98 12.25
C ALA A 234 -5.16 35.35 11.65
N SER A 235 -5.75 35.70 10.50
CA SER A 235 -5.48 36.94 9.75
C SER A 235 -6.44 38.10 10.10
N ALA A 236 -7.32 37.90 11.08
CA ALA A 236 -8.25 38.94 11.54
C ALA A 236 -7.48 40.16 12.02
N GLY A 237 -7.78 41.34 11.46
CA GLY A 237 -7.12 42.62 11.77
C GLY A 237 -5.94 42.99 10.86
N VAL A 238 -5.46 42.09 9.99
CA VAL A 238 -4.31 42.37 9.07
C VAL A 238 -4.79 42.61 7.63
N VAL A 239 -5.92 42.08 7.25
CA VAL A 239 -6.51 42.13 5.89
C VAL A 239 -7.87 42.84 5.92
N ASN A 240 -8.27 43.49 4.81
CA ASN A 240 -9.56 44.15 4.67
C ASN A 240 -10.71 43.16 5.01
N GLU A 241 -11.55 43.56 5.99
CA GLU A 241 -12.67 42.75 6.48
C GLU A 241 -13.66 42.30 5.39
N ALA A 242 -13.91 43.13 4.37
CA ALA A 242 -14.84 42.76 3.29
C ALA A 242 -14.27 41.61 2.45
N SER A 243 -12.99 41.66 2.13
CA SER A 243 -12.30 40.56 1.40
C SER A 243 -12.20 39.30 2.23
N LEU A 244 -11.91 39.40 3.52
CA LEU A 244 -11.90 38.25 4.44
C LEU A 244 -13.28 37.56 4.51
N ARG A 245 -14.34 38.34 4.64
CA ARG A 245 -15.72 37.80 4.66
C ARG A 245 -16.12 37.15 3.34
N ALA A 246 -15.68 37.69 2.20
CA ALA A 246 -15.93 37.07 0.89
C ALA A 246 -15.18 35.76 0.73
N ALA A 247 -13.90 35.71 1.07
CA ALA A 247 -13.08 34.51 1.02
C ALA A 247 -13.60 33.42 1.98
N ARG A 248 -14.01 33.79 3.20
CA ARG A 248 -14.62 32.87 4.17
C ARG A 248 -15.89 32.21 3.60
N ARG A 249 -16.83 33.03 3.12
CA ARG A 249 -18.08 32.49 2.52
C ARG A 249 -17.82 31.59 1.32
N TYR A 250 -16.79 31.86 0.54
CA TYR A 250 -16.40 31.00 -0.56
C TYR A 250 -15.84 29.67 -0.05
N ALA A 251 -14.88 29.69 0.88
CA ALA A 251 -14.24 28.50 1.45
C ALA A 251 -15.27 27.61 2.18
N GLU A 252 -16.15 28.20 3.01
CA GLU A 252 -17.23 27.49 3.73
C GLU A 252 -18.20 26.79 2.76
N ARG A 253 -18.67 27.48 1.72
CA ARG A 253 -19.54 26.87 0.71
C ARG A 253 -18.87 25.73 -0.02
N ARG A 254 -17.62 25.91 -0.45
CA ARG A 254 -16.85 24.85 -1.15
C ARG A 254 -16.60 23.64 -0.24
N LEU A 255 -16.28 23.89 1.02
CA LEU A 255 -16.10 22.82 2.02
C LEU A 255 -17.39 22.04 2.24
N GLN A 256 -18.51 22.73 2.36
CA GLN A 256 -19.83 22.09 2.50
C GLN A 256 -20.18 21.27 1.26
N ASP A 257 -19.97 21.81 0.05
CA ASP A 257 -20.18 21.11 -1.22
C ASP A 257 -19.35 19.81 -1.35
N GLU A 258 -18.08 19.84 -0.88
CA GLU A 258 -17.21 18.67 -0.88
C GLU A 258 -17.68 17.61 0.14
N ARG A 259 -18.06 18.04 1.36
CA ARG A 259 -18.58 17.15 2.40
C ARG A 259 -19.92 16.52 2.00
N ASP A 260 -20.83 17.31 1.44
CA ASP A 260 -22.10 16.82 0.93
C ASP A 260 -21.90 15.81 -0.22
N ALA A 261 -20.94 16.06 -1.09
CA ALA A 261 -20.61 15.12 -2.14
C ALA A 261 -20.10 13.80 -1.55
N ASP A 262 -19.17 13.83 -0.60
CA ASP A 262 -18.65 12.63 0.07
C ASP A 262 -19.78 11.83 0.72
N GLU A 263 -20.64 12.49 1.48
CA GLU A 263 -21.77 11.83 2.14
C GLU A 263 -22.71 11.14 1.16
N ARG A 264 -23.05 11.82 0.05
CA ARG A 264 -23.91 11.25 -1.00
C ARG A 264 -23.27 10.03 -1.65
N TYR A 265 -21.97 10.07 -1.94
CA TYR A 265 -21.26 8.94 -2.53
C TYR A 265 -21.09 7.80 -1.54
N GLN A 266 -20.83 8.06 -0.25
CA GLN A 266 -20.77 7.04 0.78
C GLN A 266 -22.12 6.35 1.01
N ARG A 267 -23.24 7.13 1.00
CA ARG A 267 -24.60 6.56 1.04
C ARG A 267 -24.85 5.66 -0.17
N LEU A 268 -24.44 6.11 -1.37
CA LEU A 268 -24.55 5.31 -2.60
C LEU A 268 -23.73 4.02 -2.51
N ALA A 269 -22.51 4.09 -2.02
CA ALA A 269 -21.63 2.92 -1.84
C ALA A 269 -22.27 1.89 -0.90
N ARG A 270 -22.69 2.31 0.27
CA ARG A 270 -23.36 1.44 1.26
C ARG A 270 -24.61 0.78 0.68
N ALA A 271 -25.47 1.57 0.03
CA ALA A 271 -26.72 1.07 -0.53
C ALA A 271 -26.49 0.04 -1.66
N LEU A 272 -25.58 0.33 -2.60
CA LEU A 272 -25.29 -0.58 -3.71
C LEU A 272 -24.56 -1.84 -3.25
N SER A 273 -23.64 -1.73 -2.30
CA SER A 273 -22.91 -2.89 -1.76
C SER A 273 -23.86 -3.84 -1.02
N ALA A 274 -24.75 -3.32 -0.17
CA ALA A 274 -25.75 -4.12 0.53
C ALA A 274 -26.69 -4.84 -0.44
N GLN A 275 -27.23 -4.13 -1.43
CA GLN A 275 -28.09 -4.73 -2.45
C GLN A 275 -27.36 -5.79 -3.29
N ALA A 276 -26.08 -5.55 -3.62
CA ALA A 276 -25.28 -6.51 -4.37
C ALA A 276 -25.02 -7.79 -3.58
N GLN A 277 -24.70 -7.67 -2.31
CA GLN A 277 -24.50 -8.81 -1.42
C GLN A 277 -25.78 -9.64 -1.27
N GLU A 278 -26.92 -9.00 -1.02
CA GLU A 278 -28.23 -9.67 -0.90
C GLU A 278 -28.58 -10.43 -2.19
N ARG A 279 -28.46 -9.77 -3.35
CA ARG A 279 -28.78 -10.38 -4.65
C ARG A 279 -27.79 -11.48 -5.01
N ALA A 280 -26.51 -11.31 -4.71
CA ALA A 280 -25.50 -12.33 -4.93
C ALA A 280 -25.78 -13.58 -4.10
N GLY A 281 -26.19 -13.43 -2.85
CA GLY A 281 -26.60 -14.54 -1.98
C GLY A 281 -27.82 -15.32 -2.51
N ARG A 282 -28.65 -14.69 -3.33
CA ARG A 282 -29.78 -15.36 -4.02
C ARG A 282 -29.40 -15.93 -5.39
N GLY A 283 -28.19 -15.65 -5.89
CA GLY A 283 -27.76 -16.02 -7.25
C GLY A 283 -28.41 -15.18 -8.35
N ASP A 284 -28.91 -13.97 -8.01
CA ASP A 284 -29.53 -13.05 -8.96
C ASP A 284 -28.48 -12.29 -9.78
N VAL A 285 -27.97 -12.93 -10.80
CA VAL A 285 -26.95 -12.38 -11.71
C VAL A 285 -27.42 -11.12 -12.41
N ARG A 286 -28.70 -11.10 -12.88
CA ARG A 286 -29.25 -9.96 -13.61
C ARG A 286 -29.45 -8.76 -12.68
N GLY A 287 -29.94 -9.02 -11.47
CA GLY A 287 -30.12 -7.99 -10.46
C GLY A 287 -28.80 -7.34 -10.06
N VAL A 288 -27.71 -8.11 -9.86
CA VAL A 288 -26.39 -7.53 -9.57
C VAL A 288 -25.86 -6.73 -10.76
N ALA A 289 -25.98 -7.25 -11.99
CA ALA A 289 -25.54 -6.53 -13.18
C ALA A 289 -26.27 -5.19 -13.37
N SER A 290 -27.56 -5.11 -13.05
CA SER A 290 -28.34 -3.86 -13.14
C SER A 290 -27.88 -2.77 -12.18
N LEU A 291 -27.21 -3.15 -11.06
CA LEU A 291 -26.64 -2.18 -10.13
C LEU A 291 -25.47 -1.42 -10.73
N MET A 292 -24.70 -2.00 -11.66
CA MET A 292 -23.62 -1.31 -12.36
C MET A 292 -24.16 -0.15 -13.20
N HIS A 293 -25.23 -0.37 -13.94
CA HIS A 293 -25.93 0.71 -14.67
C HIS A 293 -26.54 1.76 -13.73
N THR A 294 -27.00 1.33 -12.55
CA THR A 294 -27.53 2.25 -11.55
C THR A 294 -26.43 3.14 -10.97
N LEU A 295 -25.24 2.57 -10.69
CA LEU A 295 -24.06 3.31 -10.27
C LEU A 295 -23.71 4.38 -11.30
N GLU A 296 -23.57 4.00 -12.58
CA GLU A 296 -23.20 4.91 -13.66
C GLU A 296 -24.19 6.08 -13.81
N ARG A 297 -25.50 5.80 -13.78
CA ARG A 297 -26.52 6.85 -13.84
C ARG A 297 -26.48 7.79 -12.64
N ARG A 298 -26.26 7.27 -11.43
CA ARG A 298 -26.19 8.09 -10.21
C ARG A 298 -24.91 8.89 -10.16
N ASP A 299 -23.78 8.32 -10.56
CA ASP A 299 -22.49 9.03 -10.65
C ASP A 299 -22.57 10.21 -11.62
N ARG A 300 -23.18 10.03 -12.81
CA ARG A 300 -23.46 11.14 -13.75
C ARG A 300 -24.29 12.26 -13.11
N ARG A 301 -25.34 11.92 -12.35
CA ARG A 301 -26.17 12.92 -11.64
C ARG A 301 -25.41 13.63 -10.52
N LEU A 302 -24.47 12.98 -9.89
CA LEU A 302 -23.59 13.55 -8.85
C LEU A 302 -22.41 14.34 -9.43
N GLY A 303 -22.27 14.42 -10.76
CA GLY A 303 -21.25 15.20 -11.46
C GLY A 303 -19.87 14.51 -11.53
N ARG A 304 -19.79 13.20 -11.34
CA ARG A 304 -18.55 12.40 -11.44
C ARG A 304 -17.42 12.90 -10.53
N LYS A 305 -17.76 13.38 -9.35
CA LYS A 305 -16.83 14.05 -8.42
C LYS A 305 -15.90 13.11 -7.67
N ARG A 306 -16.13 11.77 -7.69
CA ARG A 306 -15.41 10.78 -6.87
C ARG A 306 -14.99 9.55 -7.67
N PRO A 307 -14.12 9.68 -8.68
CA PRO A 307 -13.78 8.57 -9.58
C PRO A 307 -13.17 7.36 -8.85
N GLN A 308 -12.32 7.59 -7.83
CA GLN A 308 -11.71 6.53 -7.05
C GLN A 308 -12.74 5.72 -6.25
N LEU A 309 -13.73 6.40 -5.64
CA LEU A 309 -14.79 5.72 -4.90
C LEU A 309 -15.72 4.96 -5.85
N VAL A 310 -16.02 5.51 -7.02
CA VAL A 310 -16.78 4.82 -8.06
C VAL A 310 -16.05 3.57 -8.54
N ALA A 311 -14.73 3.63 -8.73
CA ALA A 311 -13.93 2.46 -9.07
C ALA A 311 -13.98 1.38 -7.98
N ALA A 312 -13.89 1.76 -6.70
CA ALA A 312 -14.02 0.83 -5.57
C ALA A 312 -15.41 0.17 -5.50
N ILE A 313 -16.47 0.95 -5.72
CA ILE A 313 -17.85 0.40 -5.79
C ILE A 313 -17.96 -0.57 -6.97
N THR A 314 -17.43 -0.22 -8.14
CA THR A 314 -17.42 -1.08 -9.33
C THR A 314 -16.71 -2.40 -9.09
N ALA A 315 -15.57 -2.36 -8.39
CA ALA A 315 -14.84 -3.58 -8.00
C ALA A 315 -15.68 -4.46 -7.07
N THR A 316 -16.35 -3.87 -6.08
CA THR A 316 -17.27 -4.56 -5.17
C THR A 316 -18.46 -5.20 -5.90
N LEU A 317 -19.10 -4.47 -6.81
CA LEU A 317 -20.19 -5.00 -7.64
C LEU A 317 -19.72 -6.14 -8.54
N SER A 318 -18.54 -6.01 -9.14
CA SER A 318 -17.94 -7.05 -9.98
C SER A 318 -17.59 -8.31 -9.20
N TYR A 319 -17.12 -8.17 -7.96
CA TYR A 319 -16.91 -9.30 -7.05
C TYR A 319 -18.25 -10.03 -6.77
N ASN A 320 -19.29 -9.30 -6.35
CA ASN A 320 -20.61 -9.86 -6.07
C ASN A 320 -21.24 -10.51 -7.30
N LEU A 321 -21.00 -9.96 -8.49
CA LEU A 321 -21.47 -10.55 -9.76
C LEU A 321 -20.81 -11.91 -10.01
N ARG A 322 -19.50 -12.05 -9.74
CA ARG A 322 -18.82 -13.35 -9.84
C ARG A 322 -19.40 -14.35 -8.85
N GLN A 323 -19.67 -13.93 -7.61
CA GLN A 323 -20.28 -14.77 -6.58
C GLN A 323 -21.70 -15.25 -7.01
N ALA A 324 -22.52 -14.31 -7.51
CA ALA A 324 -23.87 -14.64 -8.02
C ALA A 324 -23.82 -15.68 -9.15
N ARG A 325 -22.87 -15.53 -10.10
CA ARG A 325 -22.65 -16.48 -11.21
C ARG A 325 -22.23 -17.85 -10.70
N ALA A 326 -21.29 -17.89 -9.77
CA ALA A 326 -20.82 -19.16 -9.20
C ALA A 326 -21.94 -19.89 -8.46
N LEU A 327 -22.71 -19.18 -7.64
CA LEU A 327 -23.85 -19.77 -6.94
C LEU A 327 -24.95 -20.23 -7.91
N ARG A 328 -25.27 -19.46 -8.93
CA ARG A 328 -26.25 -19.85 -9.96
C ARG A 328 -25.80 -21.11 -10.69
N LEU A 329 -24.54 -21.15 -11.13
CA LEU A 329 -23.99 -22.33 -11.79
C LEU A 329 -24.02 -23.58 -10.87
N ALA A 330 -23.64 -23.42 -9.61
CA ALA A 330 -23.68 -24.50 -8.64
C ALA A 330 -25.10 -25.04 -8.44
N ARG A 331 -26.11 -24.16 -8.38
CA ARG A 331 -27.52 -24.53 -8.29
C ARG A 331 -28.01 -25.22 -9.55
N ASP A 332 -27.72 -24.70 -10.72
CA ASP A 332 -28.13 -25.28 -12.00
C ASP A 332 -27.51 -26.70 -12.15
N GLN A 333 -26.26 -26.88 -11.75
CA GLN A 333 -25.59 -28.19 -11.73
C GLN A 333 -26.21 -29.14 -10.71
N TRP A 334 -26.55 -28.64 -9.51
CA TRP A 334 -27.21 -29.44 -8.49
C TRP A 334 -28.62 -29.84 -8.93
N GLU A 335 -29.43 -28.91 -9.42
CA GLU A 335 -30.76 -29.15 -9.94
C GLU A 335 -30.76 -30.22 -11.06
N SER A 336 -29.76 -30.17 -11.96
CA SER A 336 -29.61 -31.16 -13.03
C SER A 336 -29.29 -32.60 -12.54
N ARG A 337 -28.56 -32.71 -11.41
CA ARG A 337 -28.17 -33.99 -10.82
C ARG A 337 -29.19 -34.57 -9.83
N LEU A 338 -29.97 -33.71 -9.21
CA LEU A 338 -30.92 -34.04 -8.16
C LEU A 338 -31.87 -35.21 -8.52
N PRO A 339 -32.48 -35.28 -9.73
CA PRO A 339 -33.34 -36.41 -10.11
C PRO A 339 -32.62 -37.76 -10.10
N ALA A 340 -31.38 -37.80 -10.56
CA ALA A 340 -30.56 -39.01 -10.55
C ALA A 340 -30.20 -39.46 -9.12
N TYR A 341 -29.90 -38.48 -8.24
CA TYR A 341 -29.64 -38.74 -6.82
C TYR A 341 -30.87 -39.26 -6.09
N GLN A 342 -32.06 -38.70 -6.33
CA GLN A 342 -33.31 -39.16 -5.78
C GLN A 342 -33.71 -40.56 -6.29
N ALA A 343 -33.41 -40.86 -7.56
CA ALA A 343 -33.64 -42.19 -8.12
C ALA A 343 -32.70 -43.23 -7.43
N TYR A 344 -31.43 -42.88 -7.26
CA TYR A 344 -30.45 -43.72 -6.56
C TYR A 344 -30.84 -43.94 -5.09
N GLU A 345 -31.25 -42.92 -4.35
CA GLU A 345 -31.73 -43.01 -2.98
C GLU A 345 -32.87 -44.02 -2.85
N ARG A 346 -33.83 -44.01 -3.79
CA ARG A 346 -34.93 -44.96 -3.80
C ARG A 346 -34.45 -46.39 -3.99
N LEU A 347 -33.45 -46.62 -4.87
CA LEU A 347 -32.89 -47.94 -5.12
C LEU A 347 -32.16 -48.52 -3.90
N ILE A 348 -31.35 -47.69 -3.21
CA ILE A 348 -30.58 -48.15 -2.04
C ILE A 348 -31.37 -48.19 -0.74
N ARG A 349 -32.56 -47.58 -0.69
CA ARG A 349 -33.37 -47.40 0.54
C ARG A 349 -33.50 -48.69 1.34
N ARG A 350 -33.78 -49.81 0.66
CA ARG A 350 -33.95 -51.11 1.33
C ARG A 350 -32.66 -51.60 1.99
N SER A 351 -31.52 -51.48 1.29
CA SER A 351 -30.23 -51.86 1.84
C SER A 351 -29.82 -50.97 2.98
N PHE A 352 -30.07 -49.66 2.84
CA PHE A 352 -29.81 -48.65 3.86
C PHE A 352 -30.63 -48.89 5.13
N THR A 353 -31.93 -49.17 4.98
CA THR A 353 -32.80 -49.51 6.12
C THR A 353 -32.36 -50.79 6.80
N THR A 354 -31.91 -51.80 6.04
CA THR A 354 -31.37 -53.06 6.60
C THR A 354 -30.11 -52.78 7.44
N LEU A 355 -29.18 -52.00 6.95
CA LEU A 355 -27.95 -51.60 7.68
C LEU A 355 -28.26 -50.79 8.94
N THR A 356 -29.19 -49.85 8.84
CA THR A 356 -29.62 -49.05 10.00
C THR A 356 -30.32 -49.91 11.05
N GLY A 357 -31.17 -50.86 10.62
CA GLY A 357 -31.86 -51.80 11.50
C GLY A 357 -30.93 -52.80 12.18
N ALA A 358 -29.79 -53.10 11.56
CA ALA A 358 -28.72 -53.91 12.15
C ALA A 358 -27.98 -53.20 13.32
N GLY A 359 -28.26 -51.93 13.55
CA GLY A 359 -27.57 -51.08 14.55
C GLY A 359 -27.60 -51.71 15.95
N GLY A 360 -28.76 -52.20 16.42
CA GLY A 360 -28.86 -52.79 17.75
C GLY A 360 -27.96 -54.03 17.94
N ALA A 361 -27.97 -54.97 16.99
CA ALA A 361 -27.09 -56.13 17.03
C ALA A 361 -25.59 -55.77 16.93
N LEU A 362 -25.26 -54.73 16.17
CA LEU A 362 -23.89 -54.20 16.11
C LEU A 362 -23.50 -53.49 17.40
N ASP A 363 -24.42 -52.81 18.09
CA ASP A 363 -24.18 -52.19 19.40
C ASP A 363 -23.92 -53.26 20.48
N ASP A 364 -24.67 -54.37 20.46
CA ASP A 364 -24.43 -55.50 21.35
C ASP A 364 -23.04 -56.11 21.12
N ILE A 365 -22.62 -56.34 19.87
CA ILE A 365 -21.27 -56.81 19.54
C ILE A 365 -20.21 -55.79 20.04
N ARG A 366 -20.45 -54.52 19.84
CA ARG A 366 -19.54 -53.46 20.28
C ARG A 366 -19.40 -53.40 21.80
N ALA A 367 -20.49 -53.59 22.53
CA ALA A 367 -20.52 -53.63 23.99
C ALA A 367 -20.00 -54.94 24.59
N LEU A 368 -19.55 -55.90 23.77
CA LEU A 368 -19.12 -57.25 24.15
C LEU A 368 -20.24 -58.07 24.82
N ALA A 369 -21.46 -57.54 24.88
CA ALA A 369 -22.63 -58.24 25.44
C ALA A 369 -23.16 -59.37 24.53
N GLY A 370 -23.02 -59.16 23.24
CA GLY A 370 -23.26 -60.08 22.15
C GLY A 370 -24.67 -60.65 22.04
N PRO A 371 -25.30 -60.61 20.85
CA PRO A 371 -26.52 -61.37 20.57
C PRO A 371 -26.26 -62.90 20.57
N ASP A 372 -27.29 -63.65 20.70
CA ASP A 372 -27.20 -65.14 20.63
C ASP A 372 -26.73 -65.59 19.22
N HIS A 373 -26.37 -66.89 19.10
CA HIS A 373 -25.87 -67.46 17.85
C HIS A 373 -26.86 -67.28 16.69
N GLN A 374 -28.16 -67.44 16.96
CA GLN A 374 -29.20 -67.36 15.93
C GLN A 374 -29.35 -65.93 15.41
N ALA A 375 -29.26 -64.94 16.30
CA ALA A 375 -29.29 -63.50 15.95
C ALA A 375 -28.06 -63.07 15.12
N LEU A 376 -26.85 -63.58 15.41
CA LEU A 376 -25.66 -63.40 14.60
C LEU A 376 -25.78 -63.93 13.18
N VAL A 377 -26.32 -65.13 13.02
CA VAL A 377 -26.61 -65.74 11.71
C VAL A 377 -27.69 -64.97 10.97
N ALA A 378 -28.73 -64.51 11.66
CA ALA A 378 -29.72 -63.62 11.05
C ALA A 378 -29.14 -62.31 10.55
N LEU A 379 -28.28 -61.68 11.35
CA LEU A 379 -27.55 -60.46 10.99
C LEU A 379 -26.71 -60.64 9.70
N GLN A 380 -25.92 -61.76 9.64
CA GLN A 380 -25.12 -62.06 8.45
C GLN A 380 -25.99 -62.16 7.18
N ARG A 381 -27.09 -62.97 7.27
CA ARG A 381 -28.01 -63.12 6.14
C ARG A 381 -28.61 -61.78 5.67
N GLN A 382 -29.00 -60.95 6.59
CA GLN A 382 -29.60 -59.65 6.30
C GLN A 382 -28.58 -58.71 5.62
N VAL A 383 -27.34 -58.63 6.16
CA VAL A 383 -26.26 -57.82 5.62
C VAL A 383 -25.81 -58.32 4.26
N ASP A 384 -25.67 -59.65 4.07
CA ASP A 384 -25.34 -60.22 2.76
C ASP A 384 -26.43 -59.95 1.71
N ALA A 385 -27.70 -60.01 2.10
CA ALA A 385 -28.80 -59.64 1.22
C ALA A 385 -28.78 -58.15 0.85
N ALA A 386 -28.41 -57.28 1.80
CA ALA A 386 -28.23 -55.84 1.53
C ALA A 386 -27.07 -55.61 0.57
N ARG A 387 -25.93 -56.28 0.76
CA ARG A 387 -24.76 -56.23 -0.11
C ARG A 387 -25.09 -56.65 -1.54
N ARG A 388 -25.69 -57.87 -1.72
CA ARG A 388 -26.10 -58.34 -3.04
C ARG A 388 -27.04 -57.38 -3.80
N ARG A 389 -27.91 -56.65 -3.07
CA ARG A 389 -28.75 -55.63 -3.71
C ARG A 389 -27.93 -54.43 -4.16
N LEU A 390 -26.93 -54.01 -3.35
CA LEU A 390 -26.03 -52.92 -3.73
C LEU A 390 -25.17 -53.33 -4.94
N ASP A 391 -24.64 -54.58 -4.99
CA ASP A 391 -23.84 -55.07 -6.12
C ASP A 391 -24.56 -54.93 -7.47
N GLY A 392 -25.89 -54.97 -7.49
CA GLY A 392 -26.71 -54.79 -8.70
C GLY A 392 -27.05 -53.32 -9.05
N ILE A 393 -26.57 -52.33 -8.29
CA ILE A 393 -26.92 -50.91 -8.49
C ILE A 393 -25.69 -50.15 -8.98
N VAL A 394 -25.83 -49.46 -10.11
CA VAL A 394 -24.80 -48.53 -10.61
C VAL A 394 -25.06 -47.16 -10.02
N PRO A 395 -24.16 -46.62 -9.18
CA PRO A 395 -24.34 -45.27 -8.62
C PRO A 395 -24.16 -44.18 -9.69
N PRO A 396 -24.92 -43.11 -9.62
CA PRO A 396 -24.65 -41.94 -10.48
C PRO A 396 -23.33 -41.25 -10.08
N ALA A 397 -22.70 -40.55 -11.02
CA ALA A 397 -21.50 -39.80 -10.75
C ALA A 397 -21.73 -38.83 -9.57
N GLY A 398 -20.85 -38.86 -8.58
CA GLY A 398 -20.97 -38.11 -7.33
C GLY A 398 -21.62 -38.87 -6.17
N MET A 399 -22.30 -40.02 -6.39
CA MET A 399 -22.79 -40.92 -5.34
C MET A 399 -21.92 -42.19 -5.18
N THR A 400 -20.84 -42.30 -5.93
CA THR A 400 -19.92 -43.43 -5.89
C THR A 400 -19.35 -43.63 -4.49
N ASP A 401 -18.88 -42.56 -3.84
CA ASP A 401 -18.33 -42.63 -2.49
C ASP A 401 -19.36 -43.11 -1.46
N VAL A 402 -20.62 -42.65 -1.56
CA VAL A 402 -21.72 -43.10 -0.72
C VAL A 402 -21.96 -44.59 -0.94
N HIS A 403 -21.91 -45.04 -2.19
CA HIS A 403 -22.10 -46.46 -2.54
C HIS A 403 -20.99 -47.34 -1.95
N GLU A 404 -19.72 -46.92 -2.08
CA GLU A 404 -18.57 -47.62 -1.52
C GLU A 404 -18.57 -47.67 0.02
N LEU A 405 -19.00 -46.54 0.66
CA LEU A 405 -19.20 -46.53 2.11
C LEU A 405 -20.22 -47.56 2.56
N LEU A 406 -21.35 -47.71 1.85
CA LEU A 406 -22.37 -48.73 2.16
C LEU A 406 -21.85 -50.14 1.93
N HIS A 407 -21.12 -50.41 0.86
CA HIS A 407 -20.46 -51.68 0.62
C HIS A 407 -19.46 -52.04 1.72
N SER A 408 -18.65 -51.08 2.13
CA SER A 408 -17.67 -51.28 3.19
C SER A 408 -18.35 -51.50 4.55
N ALA A 409 -19.48 -50.79 4.82
CA ALA A 409 -20.29 -51.01 6.00
C ALA A 409 -20.86 -52.43 6.03
N CYS A 410 -21.38 -52.95 4.89
CA CYS A 410 -21.83 -54.35 4.79
C CYS A 410 -20.69 -55.34 5.08
N ARG A 411 -19.50 -55.13 4.51
CA ARG A 411 -18.34 -56.00 4.76
C ARG A 411 -17.96 -56.02 6.23
N LEU A 412 -17.84 -54.85 6.86
CA LEU A 412 -17.47 -54.75 8.27
C LEU A 412 -18.54 -55.33 9.20
N ALA A 413 -19.83 -55.11 8.92
CA ALA A 413 -20.92 -55.71 9.69
C ALA A 413 -20.91 -57.22 9.61
N ASN A 414 -20.67 -57.79 8.43
CA ASN A 414 -20.54 -59.26 8.25
C ASN A 414 -19.30 -59.79 8.97
N THR A 415 -18.16 -59.13 8.84
CA THR A 415 -16.92 -59.47 9.55
C THR A 415 -17.12 -59.42 11.07
N ALA A 416 -17.81 -58.39 11.59
CA ALA A 416 -18.11 -58.26 13.02
C ALA A 416 -18.93 -59.48 13.53
N ALA A 417 -19.97 -59.85 12.80
CA ALA A 417 -20.80 -60.99 13.16
C ALA A 417 -20.02 -62.30 13.10
N GLN A 418 -19.20 -62.52 12.06
CA GLN A 418 -18.36 -63.72 11.91
C GLN A 418 -17.33 -63.85 13.04
N ILE A 419 -16.53 -62.76 13.27
CA ILE A 419 -15.51 -62.77 14.32
C ILE A 419 -16.18 -62.99 15.70
N ARG A 420 -17.37 -62.41 15.93
CA ARG A 420 -18.11 -62.63 17.17
C ARG A 420 -18.52 -64.07 17.37
N GLN A 421 -18.98 -64.75 16.34
CA GLN A 421 -19.28 -66.22 16.41
C GLN A 421 -18.03 -67.05 16.77
N GLU A 422 -16.92 -66.77 16.15
CA GLU A 422 -15.62 -67.37 16.42
C GLU A 422 -15.16 -67.09 17.87
N ALA A 423 -15.32 -65.85 18.34
CA ALA A 423 -14.95 -65.44 19.70
C ALA A 423 -15.74 -66.19 20.76
N VAL A 424 -17.04 -66.41 20.52
CA VAL A 424 -17.90 -67.23 21.42
C VAL A 424 -17.49 -68.66 21.37
N ALA A 425 -17.27 -69.29 20.21
CA ALA A 425 -16.88 -70.67 20.04
C ALA A 425 -15.51 -70.98 20.67
N LEU A 426 -14.56 -70.08 20.63
CA LEU A 426 -13.18 -70.23 21.11
C LEU A 426 -12.96 -69.65 22.53
N GLY A 427 -13.92 -68.95 23.11
CA GLY A 427 -13.76 -68.25 24.37
C GLY A 427 -12.70 -67.18 24.33
N SER A 428 -12.45 -66.60 23.16
CA SER A 428 -11.34 -65.62 22.93
C SER A 428 -11.79 -64.17 23.09
N LEU A 429 -11.26 -63.51 24.12
CA LEU A 429 -11.51 -62.08 24.38
C LEU A 429 -10.89 -61.19 23.30
N GLU A 430 -9.71 -61.54 22.77
CA GLU A 430 -9.04 -60.80 21.70
C GLU A 430 -9.91 -60.72 20.42
N ARG A 431 -10.51 -61.84 20.05
CA ARG A 431 -11.45 -61.85 18.93
C ARG A 431 -12.73 -61.09 19.23
N ALA A 432 -13.20 -61.08 20.46
CA ALA A 432 -14.33 -60.27 20.85
C ALA A 432 -14.04 -58.76 20.70
N TRP A 433 -12.84 -58.32 21.05
CA TRP A 433 -12.39 -56.93 20.79
C TRP A 433 -12.30 -56.61 19.30
N SER A 434 -11.78 -57.55 18.49
CA SER A 434 -11.73 -57.38 17.03
C SER A 434 -13.13 -57.28 16.42
N ALA A 435 -14.08 -58.06 16.88
CA ALA A 435 -15.48 -57.96 16.47
C ALA A 435 -16.11 -56.62 16.86
N SER A 436 -15.82 -56.14 18.08
CA SER A 436 -16.29 -54.84 18.56
C SER A 436 -15.78 -53.70 17.67
N ALA A 437 -14.48 -53.71 17.31
CA ALA A 437 -13.91 -52.71 16.41
C ALA A 437 -14.56 -52.75 15.01
N ALA A 438 -14.79 -53.92 14.45
CA ALA A 438 -15.47 -54.07 13.16
C ALA A 438 -16.93 -53.56 13.21
N ALA A 439 -17.66 -53.83 14.30
CA ALA A 439 -19.02 -53.35 14.49
C ALA A 439 -19.07 -51.79 14.58
N ALA A 440 -18.15 -51.21 15.35
CA ALA A 440 -18.02 -49.75 15.44
C ALA A 440 -17.71 -49.14 14.07
N GLY A 441 -16.79 -49.73 13.30
CA GLY A 441 -16.45 -49.31 11.94
C GLY A 441 -17.65 -49.36 10.99
N ALA A 442 -18.45 -50.42 11.04
CA ALA A 442 -19.65 -50.54 10.21
C ALA A 442 -20.65 -49.41 10.50
N GLN A 443 -20.93 -49.14 11.77
CA GLN A 443 -21.84 -48.09 12.19
C GLN A 443 -21.35 -46.69 11.77
N LEU A 444 -20.04 -46.41 11.92
CA LEU A 444 -19.43 -45.17 11.49
C LEU A 444 -19.60 -44.94 9.98
N LEU A 445 -19.39 -46.00 9.16
CA LEU A 445 -19.53 -45.89 7.72
C LEU A 445 -20.98 -45.66 7.29
N VAL A 446 -21.97 -46.29 7.97
CA VAL A 446 -23.40 -46.01 7.71
C VAL A 446 -23.75 -44.55 8.03
N ALA A 447 -23.27 -44.04 9.18
CA ALA A 447 -23.49 -42.67 9.56
C ALA A 447 -22.87 -41.69 8.53
N ARG A 448 -21.61 -41.95 8.13
CA ARG A 448 -20.93 -41.14 7.12
C ARG A 448 -21.62 -41.17 5.76
N ALA A 449 -22.11 -42.34 5.32
CA ALA A 449 -22.86 -42.45 4.07
C ALA A 449 -24.17 -41.61 4.12
N ARG A 450 -24.85 -41.59 5.27
CA ARG A 450 -26.05 -40.79 5.49
C ARG A 450 -25.74 -39.29 5.37
N ASP A 451 -24.70 -38.84 6.05
CA ASP A 451 -24.32 -37.43 6.08
C ASP A 451 -23.86 -36.95 4.69
N GLU A 452 -23.09 -37.77 3.97
CA GLU A 452 -22.65 -37.47 2.62
C GLU A 452 -23.82 -37.39 1.64
N MET A 453 -24.72 -38.33 1.68
CA MET A 453 -25.94 -38.36 0.86
C MET A 453 -26.79 -37.09 1.17
N GLY A 454 -26.99 -36.77 2.45
CA GLY A 454 -27.70 -35.56 2.89
C GLY A 454 -27.08 -34.27 2.34
N ARG A 455 -25.73 -34.18 2.34
CA ARG A 455 -25.01 -33.04 1.78
C ARG A 455 -25.19 -32.89 0.26
N LEU A 456 -25.12 -34.02 -0.47
CA LEU A 456 -25.27 -34.04 -1.93
C LEU A 456 -26.71 -33.72 -2.37
N MET A 457 -27.68 -34.04 -1.56
CA MET A 457 -29.10 -33.77 -1.82
C MET A 457 -29.57 -32.40 -1.32
N ALA A 458 -28.78 -31.74 -0.47
CA ALA A 458 -29.09 -30.39 -0.05
C ALA A 458 -28.68 -29.35 -1.13
N PRO A 459 -29.43 -28.26 -1.31
CA PRO A 459 -29.05 -27.21 -2.24
C PRO A 459 -27.74 -26.54 -1.80
N PRO A 460 -26.90 -26.07 -2.75
CA PRO A 460 -25.64 -25.40 -2.44
C PRO A 460 -25.88 -24.24 -1.45
N PRO A 461 -25.09 -24.15 -0.36
CA PRO A 461 -25.29 -23.12 0.66
C PRO A 461 -24.97 -21.72 0.13
N VAL A 462 -25.74 -20.75 0.59
CA VAL A 462 -25.41 -19.32 0.46
C VAL A 462 -24.21 -19.05 1.36
N ARG A 463 -23.06 -18.73 0.77
CA ARG A 463 -21.84 -18.35 1.50
C ARG A 463 -21.76 -16.84 1.68
#